data_805af3e90c9fc79616646ffa651b01aa
#
_entry.id   805af3e90c9fc79616646ffa651b01aa
#
_cell.length_a   1.000
_cell.length_b   1.000
_cell.length_c   1.000
_cell.angle_alpha   90.00
_cell.angle_beta   90.00
_cell.angle_gamma   90.00
#
_symmetry.space_group_name_H-M   'P 1'
#
loop_
_entity.id
_entity.type
_entity.pdbx_description
1 polymer ?
#
loop_
_entity_poly.entity_id
_entity_poly.type
_entity_poly.pdbx_seq_one_letter_code
_entity_poly.pdbx_strand_id
1 'polypeptide(L)'
;MRRLWFLLLLLWLPTVLPSGSAEAFDDPALAVSAAQYRQLIRDGRDPVGQATAVLIQQAEQQARQNNTQAAITAYETAIAAAGQTSTWLALSQTWQNQGDADRARQSAWNALQAARTPVDRARALFRLGDLYDRAGVPKLAIAAYRQALELEDNPRIAKRYQALVEAHAFRIKGVNVESDSATPKICLKFSDDLAKGRHLHYEDYLAIDPAIPMTVSAQERQLCVEGVRHGQSYTVKARAGIPAADGEKTIAAQEFTAQVEDRKPTLGFRGAAYVLPKTSGQQLPLTSVNLDAARVRLFRINDRNLLQQIENRRISNLLAGYDLNLIARRSGEQVWEGTLKLAGNTLNQEITTAVPVSEMLRDPQPGIYIVAAEPLKEDPEGYKDRATQWLVVSDFGLFTMRGNDGLHVFVRSLATAKPLAGVDLRLYARNNGELGKATTDQQGYVRFDPGLLRGDGGREPVALMAFGQGDYNFLDLTKPAFDLSDRGVGGRAAPGAVDAFLYTERGVYRPGEIGRAHV
;
A
#
# COMPACT_ATOMS: atom_id res chain seq x y z
N MET A 1 -6.39 -66.10 53.38
CA MET A 1 -5.37 -65.72 54.39
C MET A 1 -4.31 -64.87 53.65
N ARG A 2 -3.89 -63.80 54.31
CA ARG A 2 -2.87 -62.78 53.93
C ARG A 2 -3.29 -61.68 53.00
N ARG A 3 -3.70 -60.57 53.62
CA ARG A 3 -3.82 -59.23 53.11
C ARG A 3 -2.38 -58.62 52.92
N LEU A 4 -2.04 -58.03 51.74
CA LEU A 4 -0.91 -57.14 51.58
C LEU A 4 -1.49 -55.77 51.33
N TRP A 5 -1.16 -54.83 52.21
CA TRP A 5 -1.35 -53.43 52.10
C TRP A 5 -0.19 -52.83 51.26
N PHE A 6 -0.48 -52.12 50.17
CA PHE A 6 0.48 -51.27 49.51
C PHE A 6 0.20 -49.82 49.89
N LEU A 7 1.11 -49.25 50.63
CA LEU A 7 1.18 -47.84 50.92
C LEU A 7 1.61 -47.09 49.64
N LEU A 8 0.73 -46.25 49.07
CA LEU A 8 1.06 -45.26 48.03
C LEU A 8 1.64 -44.00 48.70
N LEU A 9 2.94 -43.85 48.63
CA LEU A 9 3.66 -42.59 48.91
C LEU A 9 3.41 -41.63 47.74
N LEU A 10 2.54 -40.63 47.95
CA LEU A 10 2.40 -39.48 47.07
C LEU A 10 3.62 -38.58 47.21
N LEU A 11 4.57 -38.68 46.27
CA LEU A 11 5.64 -37.71 46.06
C LEU A 11 5.03 -36.41 45.51
N TRP A 12 4.90 -35.41 46.37
CA TRP A 12 4.69 -34.04 45.97
C TRP A 12 5.95 -33.54 45.28
N LEU A 13 5.97 -33.50 43.92
CA LEU A 13 6.90 -32.71 43.14
C LEU A 13 6.36 -31.28 43.12
N PRO A 14 7.14 -30.28 43.53
CA PRO A 14 6.77 -28.89 43.28
C PRO A 14 6.85 -28.66 41.79
N THR A 15 5.73 -28.37 41.14
CA THR A 15 5.70 -27.81 39.79
C THR A 15 6.36 -26.45 39.83
N VAL A 16 7.62 -26.40 39.41
CA VAL A 16 8.31 -25.15 39.06
C VAL A 16 7.61 -24.64 37.82
N LEU A 17 6.71 -23.68 38.00
CA LEU A 17 6.23 -22.85 36.92
C LEU A 17 7.46 -22.14 36.30
N PRO A 18 7.64 -22.17 35.00
CA PRO A 18 8.68 -21.35 34.38
C PRO A 18 8.35 -19.89 34.68
N SER A 19 9.16 -19.28 35.56
CA SER A 19 9.22 -17.83 35.69
C SER A 19 9.69 -17.30 34.34
N GLY A 20 8.73 -16.86 33.51
CA GLY A 20 9.03 -16.03 32.35
C GLY A 20 9.83 -14.84 32.87
N SER A 21 11.11 -14.78 32.56
CA SER A 21 11.94 -13.61 32.80
C SER A 21 11.27 -12.44 32.06
N ALA A 22 10.63 -11.57 32.84
CA ALA A 22 10.18 -10.30 32.30
C ALA A 22 11.41 -9.64 31.66
N GLU A 23 11.35 -9.39 30.38
CA GLU A 23 12.43 -8.74 29.63
C GLU A 23 12.77 -7.42 30.33
N ALA A 24 14.04 -7.27 30.76
CA ALA A 24 14.47 -6.09 31.49
C ALA A 24 14.27 -4.84 30.63
N PHE A 25 13.81 -3.75 31.26
CA PHE A 25 13.67 -2.46 30.57
C PHE A 25 15.00 -2.09 29.92
N ASP A 26 15.01 -1.87 28.62
CA ASP A 26 16.19 -1.60 27.83
C ASP A 26 15.98 -0.37 26.92
N ASP A 27 17.00 0.49 26.91
CA ASP A 27 17.21 1.59 25.95
C ASP A 27 18.71 1.70 25.68
N PRO A 28 19.23 1.00 24.66
CA PRO A 28 20.67 0.94 24.38
C PRO A 28 21.29 2.31 24.12
N ALA A 29 20.56 3.23 23.50
CA ALA A 29 21.06 4.57 23.20
C ALA A 29 21.23 5.40 24.49
N LEU A 30 20.22 5.34 25.36
CA LEU A 30 20.29 5.99 26.67
C LEU A 30 21.35 5.35 27.56
N ALA A 31 21.49 4.04 27.54
CA ALA A 31 22.50 3.32 28.32
C ALA A 31 23.91 3.81 28.03
N VAL A 32 24.26 3.96 26.74
CA VAL A 32 25.58 4.47 26.31
C VAL A 32 25.79 5.92 26.77
N SER A 33 24.83 6.80 26.51
CA SER A 33 24.95 8.22 26.89
C SER A 33 24.97 8.45 28.40
N ALA A 34 24.20 7.66 29.15
CA ALA A 34 24.19 7.70 30.61
C ALA A 34 25.51 7.18 31.22
N ALA A 35 26.13 6.16 30.62
CA ALA A 35 27.45 5.67 31.04
C ALA A 35 28.52 6.74 30.81
N GLN A 36 28.49 7.43 29.66
CA GLN A 36 29.42 8.54 29.39
C GLN A 36 29.22 9.69 30.38
N TYR A 37 27.98 10.03 30.71
CA TYR A 37 27.70 11.05 31.71
C TYR A 37 28.21 10.67 33.10
N ARG A 38 28.00 9.43 33.51
CA ARG A 38 28.54 8.92 34.78
C ARG A 38 30.08 9.00 34.82
N GLN A 39 30.75 8.73 33.71
CA GLN A 39 32.19 8.85 33.60
C GLN A 39 32.66 10.32 33.73
N LEU A 40 31.98 11.24 33.05
CA LEU A 40 32.26 12.68 33.14
C LEU A 40 32.14 13.20 34.58
N ILE A 41 31.16 12.72 35.37
CA ILE A 41 31.03 13.08 36.78
C ILE A 41 32.24 12.56 37.58
N ARG A 42 32.67 11.31 37.36
CA ARG A 42 33.80 10.71 38.05
C ARG A 42 35.13 11.42 37.79
N ASP A 43 35.33 11.81 36.53
CA ASP A 43 36.58 12.44 36.10
C ASP A 43 36.61 13.94 36.44
N GLY A 44 35.44 14.59 36.50
CA GLY A 44 35.34 16.03 36.68
C GLY A 44 34.99 16.52 38.10
N ARG A 45 34.75 15.61 39.05
CA ARG A 45 34.37 15.96 40.44
C ARG A 45 35.29 15.27 41.44
N ASP A 46 35.86 16.09 42.31
CA ASP A 46 36.71 15.59 43.42
C ASP A 46 35.92 15.71 44.73
N PRO A 47 35.54 14.58 45.36
CA PRO A 47 34.82 14.56 46.63
C PRO A 47 35.73 14.68 47.86
N VAL A 48 37.01 14.92 47.70
CA VAL A 48 37.99 14.91 48.80
C VAL A 48 37.61 15.85 49.93
N GLY A 49 37.49 15.29 51.12
CA GLY A 49 37.32 16.01 52.38
C GLY A 49 35.91 16.24 52.88
N GLN A 50 34.87 15.85 52.14
CA GLN A 50 33.46 16.02 52.58
C GLN A 50 32.70 14.70 52.64
N ALA A 51 31.94 14.49 53.71
CA ALA A 51 31.05 13.33 53.81
C ALA A 51 29.90 13.44 52.78
N THR A 52 29.58 12.35 52.09
CA THR A 52 28.50 12.31 51.06
C THR A 52 27.18 12.86 51.58
N ALA A 53 26.82 12.63 52.86
CA ALA A 53 25.60 13.14 53.44
C ALA A 53 25.54 14.68 53.48
N VAL A 54 26.70 15.33 53.78
CA VAL A 54 26.81 16.80 53.79
C VAL A 54 26.64 17.38 52.36
N LEU A 55 27.25 16.75 51.37
CA LEU A 55 27.09 17.15 49.96
C LEU A 55 25.65 17.01 49.46
N ILE A 56 24.95 15.95 49.83
CA ILE A 56 23.55 15.76 49.53
C ILE A 56 22.70 16.86 50.20
N GLN A 57 22.93 17.15 51.50
CA GLN A 57 22.21 18.18 52.22
C GLN A 57 22.45 19.57 51.60
N GLN A 58 23.67 19.90 51.22
CA GLN A 58 24.00 21.12 50.49
C GLN A 58 23.25 21.21 49.15
N ALA A 59 23.25 20.12 48.37
CA ALA A 59 22.54 20.06 47.10
C ALA A 59 21.04 20.29 47.27
N GLU A 60 20.41 19.65 48.27
CA GLU A 60 18.99 19.85 48.58
C GLU A 60 18.69 21.30 48.99
N GLN A 61 19.56 21.92 49.79
CA GLN A 61 19.40 23.33 50.19
C GLN A 61 19.50 24.26 48.98
N GLN A 62 20.48 24.07 48.09
CA GLN A 62 20.60 24.85 46.86
C GLN A 62 19.37 24.65 45.93
N ALA A 63 18.89 23.41 45.82
CA ALA A 63 17.68 23.12 45.03
C ALA A 63 16.41 23.86 45.60
N ARG A 64 16.25 23.88 46.94
CA ARG A 64 15.14 24.62 47.58
C ARG A 64 15.25 26.15 47.41
N GLN A 65 16.44 26.67 47.25
CA GLN A 65 16.72 28.10 46.98
C GLN A 65 16.63 28.45 45.48
N ASN A 66 16.20 27.52 44.63
CA ASN A 66 16.17 27.63 43.16
C ASN A 66 17.57 27.93 42.55
N ASN A 67 18.64 27.64 43.26
CA ASN A 67 19.99 27.74 42.73
C ASN A 67 20.39 26.43 42.03
N THR A 68 19.75 26.23 40.87
CA THR A 68 19.77 24.94 40.15
C THR A 68 21.18 24.50 39.77
N GLN A 69 22.02 25.43 39.28
CA GLN A 69 23.38 25.10 38.87
C GLN A 69 24.28 24.67 40.07
N ALA A 70 24.15 25.32 41.22
CA ALA A 70 24.88 24.93 42.41
C ALA A 70 24.37 23.59 42.97
N ALA A 71 23.05 23.34 42.89
CA ALA A 71 22.47 22.05 43.26
C ALA A 71 23.00 20.90 42.38
N ILE A 72 23.07 21.09 41.06
CA ILE A 72 23.63 20.12 40.12
C ILE A 72 25.05 19.79 40.47
N THR A 73 25.90 20.81 40.66
CA THR A 73 27.31 20.63 41.02
C THR A 73 27.48 19.84 42.32
N ALA A 74 26.68 20.16 43.35
CA ALA A 74 26.72 19.46 44.62
C ALA A 74 26.23 18.00 44.51
N TYR A 75 25.16 17.72 43.76
CA TYR A 75 24.72 16.35 43.51
C TYR A 75 25.74 15.54 42.70
N GLU A 76 26.35 16.12 41.68
CA GLU A 76 27.38 15.45 40.91
C GLU A 76 28.61 15.11 41.79
N THR A 77 29.02 16.01 42.68
CA THR A 77 30.10 15.75 43.64
C THR A 77 29.73 14.64 44.63
N ALA A 78 28.49 14.64 45.15
CA ALA A 78 27.99 13.56 46.00
C ALA A 78 27.96 12.20 45.28
N ILE A 79 27.59 12.19 43.98
CA ILE A 79 27.60 11.00 43.15
C ILE A 79 29.00 10.48 42.86
N ALA A 80 29.96 11.35 42.65
CA ALA A 80 31.38 10.95 42.52
C ALA A 80 31.90 10.24 43.77
N ALA A 81 31.43 10.66 44.96
CA ALA A 81 31.75 10.01 46.24
C ALA A 81 30.98 8.68 46.43
N ALA A 82 29.66 8.70 46.22
CA ALA A 82 28.80 7.53 46.37
C ALA A 82 27.53 7.70 45.51
N GLY A 83 27.47 7.02 44.38
CA GLY A 83 26.37 7.11 43.41
C GLY A 83 25.12 6.33 43.85
N GLN A 84 24.41 6.81 44.90
CA GLN A 84 23.18 6.19 45.38
C GLN A 84 21.99 6.49 44.47
N THR A 85 21.02 5.57 44.37
CA THR A 85 19.81 5.71 43.58
C THR A 85 19.04 7.02 43.87
N SER A 86 18.87 7.35 45.17
CA SER A 86 18.17 8.57 45.60
C SER A 86 18.86 9.84 45.09
N THR A 87 20.20 9.89 45.14
CA THR A 87 20.99 11.04 44.67
C THR A 87 20.88 11.21 43.16
N TRP A 88 20.94 10.13 42.40
CA TRP A 88 20.72 10.14 40.96
C TRP A 88 19.31 10.60 40.58
N LEU A 89 18.27 10.19 41.35
CA LEU A 89 16.90 10.63 41.15
C LEU A 89 16.73 12.12 41.44
N ALA A 90 17.33 12.63 42.51
CA ALA A 90 17.34 14.05 42.83
C ALA A 90 18.05 14.89 41.74
N LEU A 91 19.17 14.41 41.24
CA LEU A 91 19.88 15.03 40.12
C LEU A 91 19.03 15.02 38.85
N SER A 92 18.35 13.92 38.55
CA SER A 92 17.41 13.84 37.43
C SER A 92 16.30 14.87 37.52
N GLN A 93 15.71 15.08 38.72
CA GLN A 93 14.69 16.09 38.94
C GLN A 93 15.25 17.52 38.75
N THR A 94 16.47 17.74 39.23
CA THR A 94 17.13 19.05 39.12
C THR A 94 17.41 19.41 37.66
N TRP A 95 17.90 18.45 36.85
CA TRP A 95 18.10 18.63 35.42
C TRP A 95 16.80 18.89 34.67
N GLN A 96 15.73 18.20 35.05
CA GLN A 96 14.40 18.47 34.46
C GLN A 96 13.93 19.89 34.76
N ASN A 97 14.13 20.38 36.00
CA ASN A 97 13.77 21.75 36.39
C ASN A 97 14.62 22.80 35.63
N GLN A 98 15.86 22.43 35.23
CA GLN A 98 16.72 23.25 34.38
C GLN A 98 16.31 23.23 32.91
N GLY A 99 15.46 22.30 32.49
CA GLY A 99 15.03 22.12 31.10
C GLY A 99 15.94 21.17 30.28
N ASP A 100 16.95 20.56 30.89
CA ASP A 100 17.80 19.58 30.21
C ASP A 100 17.20 18.17 30.37
N ALA A 101 16.36 17.81 29.39
CA ALA A 101 15.65 16.53 29.35
C ALA A 101 16.61 15.35 29.14
N ASP A 102 17.72 15.53 28.43
CA ASP A 102 18.68 14.47 28.15
C ASP A 102 19.45 14.11 29.40
N ARG A 103 20.00 15.12 30.12
CA ARG A 103 20.64 14.90 31.39
C ARG A 103 19.68 14.34 32.44
N ALA A 104 18.43 14.74 32.43
CA ALA A 104 17.42 14.18 33.31
C ALA A 104 17.21 12.67 33.05
N ARG A 105 17.12 12.22 31.78
CA ARG A 105 16.99 10.81 31.43
C ARG A 105 18.27 10.01 31.75
N GLN A 106 19.45 10.55 31.42
CA GLN A 106 20.75 9.93 31.76
C GLN A 106 20.90 9.70 33.27
N SER A 107 20.48 10.69 34.07
CA SER A 107 20.51 10.58 35.54
C SER A 107 19.51 9.53 36.05
N ALA A 108 18.28 9.48 35.50
CA ALA A 108 17.30 8.48 35.87
C ALA A 108 17.74 7.05 35.47
N TRP A 109 18.40 6.88 34.32
CA TRP A 109 18.98 5.61 33.92
C TRP A 109 20.10 5.18 34.87
N ASN A 110 20.99 6.09 35.25
CA ASN A 110 22.02 5.79 36.21
C ASN A 110 21.45 5.46 37.61
N ALA A 111 20.31 6.05 38.00
CA ALA A 111 19.57 5.65 39.18
C ALA A 111 19.08 4.19 39.09
N LEU A 112 18.56 3.78 37.92
CA LEU A 112 18.12 2.40 37.66
C LEU A 112 19.30 1.42 37.79
N GLN A 113 20.47 1.78 37.26
CA GLN A 113 21.68 0.96 37.36
C GLN A 113 22.24 0.90 38.78
N ALA A 114 22.04 1.93 39.59
CA ALA A 114 22.47 1.98 40.98
C ALA A 114 21.47 1.33 41.97
N ALA A 115 20.27 0.98 41.51
CA ALA A 115 19.19 0.45 42.35
C ALA A 115 19.56 -0.95 42.90
N ARG A 116 19.52 -1.10 44.22
CA ARG A 116 19.82 -2.35 44.93
C ARG A 116 18.57 -3.04 45.50
N THR A 117 17.47 -2.31 45.64
CA THR A 117 16.21 -2.84 46.15
C THR A 117 15.09 -2.77 45.08
N PRO A 118 14.07 -3.63 45.14
CA PRO A 118 12.92 -3.52 44.24
C PRO A 118 12.27 -2.16 44.27
N VAL A 119 12.16 -1.52 45.44
CA VAL A 119 11.56 -0.18 45.61
C VAL A 119 12.41 0.90 44.92
N ASP A 120 13.74 0.85 45.06
CA ASP A 120 14.63 1.79 44.36
C ASP A 120 14.52 1.62 42.83
N ARG A 121 14.46 0.35 42.38
CA ARG A 121 14.26 0.02 40.96
C ARG A 121 12.94 0.56 40.43
N ALA A 122 11.83 0.36 41.17
CA ALA A 122 10.54 0.89 40.80
C ALA A 122 10.54 2.41 40.68
N ARG A 123 11.14 3.12 41.65
CA ARG A 123 11.26 4.59 41.64
C ARG A 123 12.05 5.11 40.43
N ALA A 124 13.13 4.45 40.08
CA ALA A 124 13.94 4.81 38.90
C ALA A 124 13.17 4.57 37.60
N LEU A 125 12.44 3.46 37.49
CA LEU A 125 11.58 3.14 36.34
C LEU A 125 10.38 4.11 36.24
N PHE A 126 9.74 4.48 37.35
CA PHE A 126 8.69 5.52 37.35
C PHE A 126 9.23 6.84 36.85
N ARG A 127 10.44 7.20 37.29
CA ARG A 127 11.09 8.43 36.84
C ARG A 127 11.38 8.41 35.34
N LEU A 128 11.89 7.32 34.81
CA LEU A 128 12.11 7.14 33.37
C LEU A 128 10.80 7.19 32.59
N GLY A 129 9.75 6.52 33.08
CA GLY A 129 8.43 6.55 32.50
C GLY A 129 7.87 7.98 32.38
N ASP A 130 7.97 8.79 33.46
CA ASP A 130 7.54 10.20 33.44
C ASP A 130 8.32 11.05 32.43
N LEU A 131 9.62 10.83 32.33
CA LEU A 131 10.47 11.56 31.39
C LEU A 131 10.20 11.17 29.92
N TYR A 132 9.95 9.90 29.63
CA TYR A 132 9.57 9.46 28.30
C TYR A 132 8.17 9.91 27.89
N ASP A 133 7.22 9.87 28.84
CA ASP A 133 5.87 10.36 28.59
C ASP A 133 5.87 11.85 28.22
N ARG A 134 6.61 12.68 28.98
CA ARG A 134 6.79 14.10 28.68
C ARG A 134 7.53 14.37 27.37
N ALA A 135 8.42 13.46 26.98
CA ALA A 135 9.17 13.53 25.72
C ALA A 135 8.36 13.06 24.51
N GLY A 136 7.11 12.58 24.70
CA GLY A 136 6.27 12.06 23.62
C GLY A 136 6.78 10.72 23.07
N VAL A 137 7.44 9.91 23.90
CA VAL A 137 7.92 8.55 23.55
C VAL A 137 7.09 7.50 24.31
N PRO A 138 5.82 7.29 23.93
CA PRO A 138 4.86 6.52 24.73
C PRO A 138 5.24 5.06 24.89
N LYS A 139 5.88 4.42 23.92
CA LYS A 139 6.27 3.01 24.01
C LYS A 139 7.27 2.76 25.13
N LEU A 140 8.31 3.58 25.24
CA LEU A 140 9.29 3.49 26.34
C LEU A 140 8.66 3.86 27.69
N ALA A 141 7.76 4.84 27.71
CA ALA A 141 6.99 5.18 28.92
C ALA A 141 6.16 3.99 29.42
N ILE A 142 5.43 3.33 28.52
CA ILE A 142 4.61 2.11 28.82
C ILE A 142 5.51 1.00 29.37
N ALA A 143 6.64 0.74 28.73
CA ALA A 143 7.57 -0.32 29.16
C ALA A 143 8.14 -0.04 30.57
N ALA A 144 8.57 1.21 30.83
CA ALA A 144 9.09 1.61 32.12
C ALA A 144 8.02 1.55 33.23
N TYR A 145 6.81 2.08 32.97
CA TYR A 145 5.71 2.04 33.94
C TYR A 145 5.25 0.61 34.24
N ARG A 146 5.14 -0.26 33.23
CA ARG A 146 4.77 -1.66 33.44
C ARG A 146 5.69 -2.34 34.42
N GLN A 147 7.00 -2.29 34.17
CA GLN A 147 7.97 -2.93 35.06
C GLN A 147 8.02 -2.29 36.44
N ALA A 148 7.80 -0.97 36.54
CA ALA A 148 7.72 -0.32 37.84
C ALA A 148 6.53 -0.80 38.65
N LEU A 149 5.34 -0.96 38.01
CA LEU A 149 4.11 -1.42 38.64
C LEU A 149 4.17 -2.91 39.04
N GLU A 150 4.98 -3.71 38.38
CA GLU A 150 5.28 -5.09 38.79
C GLU A 150 6.05 -5.15 40.11
N LEU A 151 6.79 -4.11 40.45
CA LEU A 151 7.65 -4.03 41.65
C LEU A 151 6.99 -3.25 42.80
N GLU A 152 6.20 -2.23 42.51
CA GLU A 152 5.56 -1.35 43.49
C GLU A 152 4.20 -0.88 43.00
N ASP A 153 3.14 -1.13 43.75
CA ASP A 153 1.80 -0.62 43.43
C ASP A 153 1.72 0.90 43.64
N ASN A 154 1.33 1.60 42.56
CA ASN A 154 1.15 3.05 42.59
C ASN A 154 -0.09 3.44 41.77
N PRO A 155 -1.24 3.71 42.41
CA PRO A 155 -2.50 3.97 41.70
C PRO A 155 -2.46 5.13 40.71
N ARG A 156 -1.66 6.17 41.01
CA ARG A 156 -1.50 7.32 40.12
C ARG A 156 -0.76 6.93 38.84
N ILE A 157 0.29 6.14 38.97
CA ILE A 157 1.07 5.66 37.83
C ILE A 157 0.25 4.62 37.05
N ALA A 158 -0.48 3.73 37.73
CA ALA A 158 -1.36 2.75 37.09
C ALA A 158 -2.40 3.42 36.19
N LYS A 159 -3.04 4.50 36.66
CA LYS A 159 -3.97 5.28 35.84
C LYS A 159 -3.30 5.88 34.59
N ARG A 160 -2.08 6.44 34.74
CA ARG A 160 -1.35 7.01 33.61
C ARG A 160 -0.91 5.93 32.63
N TYR A 161 -0.40 4.81 33.13
CA TYR A 161 -0.06 3.64 32.36
C TYR A 161 -1.24 3.15 31.51
N GLN A 162 -2.41 2.97 32.12
CA GLN A 162 -3.62 2.56 31.40
C GLN A 162 -3.97 3.52 30.27
N ALA A 163 -3.95 4.83 30.51
CA ALA A 163 -4.23 5.84 29.49
C ALA A 163 -3.24 5.78 28.31
N LEU A 164 -1.95 5.53 28.59
CA LEU A 164 -0.95 5.37 27.55
C LEU A 164 -1.13 4.07 26.75
N VAL A 165 -1.46 2.97 27.43
CA VAL A 165 -1.76 1.68 26.80
C VAL A 165 -2.96 1.81 25.88
N GLU A 166 -4.06 2.41 26.34
CA GLU A 166 -5.25 2.62 25.52
C GLU A 166 -4.97 3.48 24.27
N ALA A 167 -4.10 4.49 24.41
CA ALA A 167 -3.77 5.38 23.30
C ALA A 167 -2.73 4.82 22.32
N HIS A 168 -1.71 4.12 22.83
CA HIS A 168 -0.48 3.86 22.08
C HIS A 168 -0.01 2.40 22.02
N ALA A 169 -0.59 1.46 22.77
CA ALA A 169 -0.21 0.05 22.69
C ALA A 169 -0.63 -0.59 21.36
N PHE A 170 0.11 -1.61 20.97
CA PHE A 170 -0.23 -2.42 19.81
C PHE A 170 -1.60 -3.07 19.99
N ARG A 171 -2.53 -2.78 19.08
CA ARG A 171 -3.94 -3.21 19.18
C ARG A 171 -4.61 -3.36 17.83
N ILE A 172 -5.71 -4.07 17.80
CA ILE A 172 -6.63 -4.12 16.67
C ILE A 172 -7.45 -2.82 16.67
N LYS A 173 -7.41 -2.07 15.57
CA LYS A 173 -8.18 -0.83 15.37
C LYS A 173 -9.60 -1.06 14.90
N GLY A 174 -9.83 -2.18 14.22
CA GLY A 174 -11.14 -2.53 13.68
C GLY A 174 -11.06 -3.61 12.62
N VAL A 175 -12.21 -3.92 12.07
CA VAL A 175 -12.41 -4.90 11.00
C VAL A 175 -12.77 -4.21 9.69
N ASN A 176 -12.26 -4.74 8.59
CA ASN A 176 -12.65 -4.37 7.23
C ASN A 176 -13.06 -5.62 6.48
N VAL A 177 -14.14 -5.53 5.70
CA VAL A 177 -14.62 -6.64 4.88
C VAL A 177 -14.43 -6.29 3.42
N GLU A 178 -13.73 -7.14 2.68
CA GLU A 178 -13.52 -7.01 1.25
C GLU A 178 -14.50 -7.93 0.52
N SER A 179 -15.74 -7.47 0.34
CA SER A 179 -16.83 -8.25 -0.25
C SER A 179 -16.84 -8.23 -1.78
N ASP A 180 -16.29 -7.19 -2.44
CA ASP A 180 -16.37 -7.04 -3.90
C ASP A 180 -15.42 -7.95 -4.70
N SER A 181 -14.61 -8.75 -4.00
CA SER A 181 -13.73 -9.75 -4.62
C SER A 181 -14.46 -11.07 -4.89
N ALA A 182 -14.01 -11.84 -5.88
CA ALA A 182 -14.47 -13.23 -6.09
C ALA A 182 -14.16 -14.14 -4.89
N THR A 183 -13.10 -13.83 -4.14
CA THR A 183 -12.71 -14.47 -2.89
C THR A 183 -12.75 -13.42 -1.78
N PRO A 184 -13.90 -13.27 -1.09
CA PRO A 184 -14.04 -12.25 -0.06
C PRO A 184 -13.14 -12.53 1.13
N LYS A 185 -12.78 -11.47 1.87
CA LYS A 185 -11.88 -11.54 3.03
C LYS A 185 -12.40 -10.68 4.16
N ILE A 186 -12.13 -11.12 5.39
CA ILE A 186 -12.33 -10.31 6.60
C ILE A 186 -10.95 -9.95 7.13
N CYS A 187 -10.62 -8.67 7.17
CA CYS A 187 -9.30 -8.16 7.53
C CYS A 187 -9.35 -7.37 8.85
N LEU A 188 -8.59 -7.80 9.84
CA LEU A 188 -8.35 -7.07 11.07
C LEU A 188 -7.23 -6.04 10.82
N LYS A 189 -7.49 -4.78 11.14
CA LYS A 189 -6.52 -3.68 11.00
C LYS A 189 -5.84 -3.39 12.32
N PHE A 190 -4.51 -3.33 12.33
CA PHE A 190 -3.70 -3.09 13.52
C PHE A 190 -3.15 -1.66 13.57
N SER A 191 -2.71 -1.26 14.76
CA SER A 191 -2.09 0.06 14.98
C SER A 191 -0.69 0.17 14.37
N ASP A 192 0.06 -0.94 14.35
CA ASP A 192 1.44 -1.04 13.89
C ASP A 192 1.63 -2.29 13.04
N ASP A 193 2.81 -2.42 12.43
CA ASP A 193 3.14 -3.53 11.56
C ASP A 193 3.23 -4.86 12.33
N LEU A 194 2.71 -5.91 11.71
CA LEU A 194 2.76 -7.28 12.22
C LEU A 194 4.17 -7.86 12.11
N ALA A 195 4.54 -8.72 13.04
CA ALA A 195 5.79 -9.46 12.98
C ALA A 195 5.86 -10.32 11.71
N LYS A 196 7.08 -10.48 11.15
CA LYS A 196 7.32 -11.34 9.99
C LYS A 196 8.22 -12.50 10.42
N GLY A 197 7.85 -13.73 10.06
CA GLY A 197 8.66 -14.89 10.37
C GLY A 197 8.06 -16.19 9.85
N ARG A 198 8.90 -17.12 9.40
CA ARG A 198 8.45 -18.43 8.87
C ARG A 198 7.82 -19.33 9.94
N HIS A 199 8.02 -19.02 11.22
CA HIS A 199 7.50 -19.79 12.35
C HIS A 199 6.25 -19.18 12.99
N LEU A 200 5.75 -18.06 12.42
CA LEU A 200 4.55 -17.40 12.89
C LEU A 200 3.33 -17.96 12.15
N HIS A 201 2.51 -18.67 12.90
CA HIS A 201 1.22 -19.19 12.42
C HIS A 201 0.12 -18.31 12.98
N TYR A 202 -0.31 -17.34 12.21
CA TYR A 202 -1.35 -16.40 12.65
C TYR A 202 -2.72 -17.05 12.82
N GLU A 203 -2.93 -18.20 12.20
CA GLU A 203 -4.11 -19.05 12.37
C GLU A 203 -4.33 -19.44 13.85
N ASP A 204 -3.25 -19.61 14.62
CA ASP A 204 -3.32 -19.98 16.04
C ASP A 204 -3.94 -18.89 16.91
N TYR A 205 -3.90 -17.64 16.45
CA TYR A 205 -4.44 -16.49 17.16
C TYR A 205 -5.88 -16.15 16.79
N LEU A 206 -6.43 -16.78 15.75
CA LEU A 206 -7.76 -16.48 15.25
C LEU A 206 -8.70 -17.69 15.38
N ALA A 207 -9.95 -17.40 15.64
CA ALA A 207 -11.04 -18.33 15.47
C ALA A 207 -12.20 -17.62 14.77
N ILE A 208 -12.95 -18.36 13.95
CA ILE A 208 -14.09 -17.81 13.22
C ILE A 208 -15.33 -18.66 13.49
N ASP A 209 -16.47 -18.00 13.65
CA ASP A 209 -17.76 -18.63 13.85
C ASP A 209 -18.78 -18.05 12.85
N PRO A 210 -19.49 -18.89 12.05
CA PRO A 210 -19.38 -20.34 11.96
C PRO A 210 -18.00 -20.81 11.49
N ALA A 211 -17.57 -21.97 12.00
CA ALA A 211 -16.27 -22.55 11.68
C ALA A 211 -16.17 -22.91 10.19
N ILE A 212 -15.11 -22.46 9.55
CA ILE A 212 -14.81 -22.71 8.13
C ILE A 212 -13.35 -23.14 7.99
N PRO A 213 -12.98 -23.85 6.92
CA PRO A 213 -11.59 -23.95 6.50
C PRO A 213 -11.10 -22.54 6.14
N MET A 214 -10.26 -21.96 6.98
CA MET A 214 -9.74 -20.60 6.76
C MET A 214 -8.26 -20.64 6.42
N THR A 215 -7.83 -19.70 5.58
CA THR A 215 -6.43 -19.34 5.40
C THR A 215 -6.23 -17.94 5.93
N VAL A 216 -5.11 -17.68 6.59
CA VAL A 216 -4.82 -16.38 7.17
C VAL A 216 -3.61 -15.77 6.45
N SER A 217 -3.77 -14.60 5.89
CA SER A 217 -2.69 -13.85 5.26
C SER A 217 -2.38 -12.58 6.07
N ALA A 218 -1.09 -12.33 6.31
CA ALA A 218 -0.60 -11.15 7.03
C ALA A 218 0.13 -10.21 6.07
N GLN A 219 -0.30 -8.95 6.02
CA GLN A 219 0.32 -7.90 5.22
C GLN A 219 0.46 -6.63 6.04
N GLU A 220 1.67 -6.19 6.28
CA GLU A 220 1.97 -4.96 7.05
C GLU A 220 1.13 -4.87 8.34
N ARG A 221 0.05 -4.09 8.32
CA ARG A 221 -0.85 -3.82 9.46
C ARG A 221 -2.20 -4.53 9.34
N GLN A 222 -2.29 -5.54 8.51
CA GLN A 222 -3.55 -6.26 8.28
C GLN A 222 -3.35 -7.77 8.42
N LEU A 223 -4.33 -8.41 9.04
CA LEU A 223 -4.44 -9.85 9.15
C LEU A 223 -5.78 -10.26 8.54
N CYS A 224 -5.76 -10.89 7.38
CA CYS A 224 -6.96 -11.21 6.61
C CYS A 224 -7.30 -12.69 6.69
N VAL A 225 -8.55 -13.01 6.99
CA VAL A 225 -9.14 -14.34 6.98
C VAL A 225 -9.80 -14.56 5.62
N GLU A 226 -9.35 -15.57 4.91
CA GLU A 226 -9.87 -16.04 3.63
C GLU A 226 -10.71 -17.32 3.81
N GLY A 227 -11.56 -17.65 2.81
CA GLY A 227 -12.47 -18.80 2.87
C GLY A 227 -13.88 -18.45 3.31
N VAL A 228 -14.14 -17.20 3.67
CA VAL A 228 -15.47 -16.66 3.97
C VAL A 228 -16.34 -16.61 2.69
N ARG A 229 -17.66 -16.58 2.85
CA ARG A 229 -18.62 -16.56 1.73
C ARG A 229 -19.49 -15.31 1.79
N HIS A 230 -19.84 -14.82 0.63
CA HIS A 230 -20.79 -13.73 0.49
C HIS A 230 -22.16 -14.09 1.10
N GLY A 231 -22.90 -13.07 1.53
CA GLY A 231 -24.22 -13.20 2.13
C GLY A 231 -24.23 -13.78 3.54
N GLN A 232 -23.06 -13.98 4.17
CA GLN A 232 -22.95 -14.60 5.50
C GLN A 232 -22.32 -13.64 6.52
N SER A 233 -22.74 -13.77 7.76
CA SER A 233 -22.14 -13.11 8.92
C SER A 233 -21.16 -14.03 9.62
N TYR A 234 -20.06 -13.47 10.06
CA TYR A 234 -19.03 -14.19 10.82
C TYR A 234 -18.64 -13.41 12.07
N THR A 235 -18.33 -14.14 13.13
CA THR A 235 -17.66 -13.58 14.30
C THR A 235 -16.20 -14.03 14.30
N VAL A 236 -15.29 -13.06 14.15
CA VAL A 236 -13.84 -13.31 14.22
C VAL A 236 -13.37 -13.03 15.64
N LYS A 237 -12.80 -14.03 16.29
CA LYS A 237 -12.24 -13.96 17.64
C LYS A 237 -10.73 -13.91 17.53
N ALA A 238 -10.13 -12.78 17.90
CA ALA A 238 -8.69 -12.59 17.97
C ALA A 238 -8.22 -12.82 19.41
N ARG A 239 -7.31 -13.76 19.63
CA ARG A 239 -6.69 -14.03 20.94
C ARG A 239 -5.70 -12.92 21.29
N ALA A 240 -5.42 -12.77 22.57
CA ALA A 240 -4.28 -11.97 23.03
C ALA A 240 -2.95 -12.59 22.56
N GLY A 241 -1.91 -11.77 22.46
CA GLY A 241 -0.56 -12.24 22.15
C GLY A 241 -0.17 -12.16 20.67
N ILE A 242 -1.00 -11.61 19.79
CA ILE A 242 -0.62 -11.37 18.37
C ILE A 242 0.62 -10.46 18.35
N PRO A 243 1.74 -10.87 17.69
CA PRO A 243 3.00 -10.13 17.76
C PRO A 243 3.08 -9.02 16.71
N ALA A 244 3.60 -7.85 17.11
CA ALA A 244 4.01 -6.75 16.25
C ALA A 244 5.48 -6.89 15.82
N ALA A 245 5.88 -6.14 14.80
CA ALA A 245 7.24 -6.14 14.25
C ALA A 245 8.30 -5.65 15.26
N ASP A 246 7.92 -4.83 16.22
CA ASP A 246 8.78 -4.32 17.29
C ASP A 246 8.82 -5.19 18.56
N GLY A 247 8.17 -6.37 18.53
CA GLY A 247 8.12 -7.32 19.64
C GLY A 247 6.94 -7.08 20.60
N GLU A 248 6.17 -5.99 20.47
CA GLU A 248 4.92 -5.83 21.22
C GLU A 248 3.90 -6.92 20.87
N LYS A 249 2.94 -7.14 21.76
CA LYS A 249 1.86 -8.10 21.55
C LYS A 249 0.53 -7.50 21.95
N THR A 250 -0.56 -7.94 21.29
CA THR A 250 -1.91 -7.56 21.73
C THR A 250 -2.16 -8.02 23.16
N ILE A 251 -2.69 -7.14 24.00
CA ILE A 251 -2.85 -7.38 25.45
C ILE A 251 -4.09 -8.20 25.74
N ALA A 252 -5.19 -7.99 24.99
CA ALA A 252 -6.49 -8.60 25.24
C ALA A 252 -7.03 -9.32 24.01
N ALA A 253 -7.85 -10.34 24.25
CA ALA A 253 -8.66 -10.96 23.21
C ALA A 253 -9.80 -10.00 22.80
N GLN A 254 -10.16 -9.99 21.52
CA GLN A 254 -11.24 -9.17 20.97
C GLN A 254 -12.10 -9.98 20.01
N GLU A 255 -13.38 -9.65 19.94
CA GLU A 255 -14.33 -10.26 19.01
C GLU A 255 -14.90 -9.19 18.09
N PHE A 256 -15.04 -9.55 16.81
CA PHE A 256 -15.58 -8.66 15.77
C PHE A 256 -16.63 -9.42 14.98
N THR A 257 -17.81 -8.84 14.86
CA THR A 257 -18.82 -9.34 13.93
C THR A 257 -18.65 -8.65 12.59
N ALA A 258 -18.59 -9.43 11.53
CA ALA A 258 -18.39 -8.96 10.15
C ALA A 258 -19.45 -9.59 9.25
N GLN A 259 -20.22 -8.73 8.56
CA GLN A 259 -21.13 -9.15 7.50
C GLN A 259 -20.38 -9.12 6.18
N VAL A 260 -20.30 -10.27 5.49
CA VAL A 260 -19.78 -10.35 4.13
C VAL A 260 -20.95 -10.14 3.18
N GLU A 261 -21.05 -8.93 2.66
CA GLU A 261 -22.12 -8.56 1.73
C GLU A 261 -21.97 -9.29 0.39
N ASP A 262 -23.03 -9.31 -0.39
CA ASP A 262 -22.96 -9.71 -1.79
C ASP A 262 -22.11 -8.71 -2.57
N ARG A 263 -21.46 -9.17 -3.64
CA ARG A 263 -20.69 -8.30 -4.51
C ARG A 263 -21.60 -7.23 -5.13
N LYS A 264 -21.07 -6.03 -5.25
CA LYS A 264 -21.80 -4.96 -5.97
C LYS A 264 -22.02 -5.36 -7.43
N PRO A 265 -23.14 -4.97 -8.02
CA PRO A 265 -23.37 -5.17 -9.44
C PRO A 265 -22.30 -4.45 -10.26
N THR A 266 -21.62 -5.15 -11.16
CA THR A 266 -20.57 -4.58 -12.01
C THR A 266 -20.71 -4.99 -13.46
N LEU A 267 -20.24 -4.11 -14.36
CA LEU A 267 -20.07 -4.38 -15.78
C LEU A 267 -18.64 -4.03 -16.21
N GLY A 268 -18.06 -4.85 -17.10
CA GLY A 268 -16.72 -4.61 -17.63
C GLY A 268 -16.51 -5.23 -19.00
N PHE A 269 -15.78 -4.55 -19.88
CA PHE A 269 -15.22 -5.19 -21.07
C PHE A 269 -13.79 -5.64 -20.76
N ARG A 270 -13.41 -6.82 -21.26
CA ARG A 270 -12.04 -7.29 -21.16
C ARG A 270 -11.18 -6.69 -22.27
N GLY A 271 -10.08 -6.05 -21.91
CA GLY A 271 -9.16 -5.40 -22.85
C GLY A 271 -9.47 -3.94 -23.12
N ALA A 272 -8.49 -3.21 -23.68
CA ALA A 272 -8.57 -1.76 -23.81
C ALA A 272 -9.15 -1.29 -25.16
N ALA A 273 -8.88 -2.01 -26.25
CA ALA A 273 -9.40 -1.69 -27.59
C ALA A 273 -9.42 -2.95 -28.45
N TYR A 274 -10.37 -3.01 -29.39
CA TYR A 274 -10.50 -4.12 -30.34
C TYR A 274 -10.53 -3.61 -31.76
N VAL A 275 -9.77 -4.25 -32.66
CA VAL A 275 -9.95 -4.11 -34.09
C VAL A 275 -10.74 -5.31 -34.57
N LEU A 276 -11.90 -5.06 -35.19
CA LEU A 276 -12.82 -6.07 -35.66
C LEU A 276 -12.73 -6.14 -37.20
N PRO A 277 -12.24 -7.25 -37.79
CA PRO A 277 -12.29 -7.45 -39.23
C PRO A 277 -13.75 -7.43 -39.74
N LYS A 278 -14.00 -6.83 -40.90
CA LYS A 278 -15.36 -6.72 -41.47
C LYS A 278 -16.07 -8.05 -41.70
N THR A 279 -15.35 -9.14 -41.79
CA THR A 279 -15.85 -10.43 -42.33
C THR A 279 -16.14 -11.50 -41.27
N SER A 280 -15.87 -11.26 -39.98
CA SER A 280 -16.08 -12.26 -38.92
C SER A 280 -17.22 -11.88 -37.99
N GLY A 281 -18.00 -12.87 -37.54
CA GLY A 281 -19.05 -12.73 -36.53
C GLY A 281 -18.48 -12.16 -35.22
N GLN A 282 -18.64 -10.87 -35.05
CA GLN A 282 -17.90 -10.07 -34.08
C GLN A 282 -18.66 -10.01 -32.76
N GLN A 283 -18.05 -10.57 -31.74
CA GLN A 283 -18.60 -10.57 -30.39
C GLN A 283 -17.57 -9.94 -29.43
N LEU A 284 -18.05 -9.03 -28.57
CA LEU A 284 -17.24 -8.47 -27.50
C LEU A 284 -17.57 -9.14 -26.18
N PRO A 285 -16.57 -9.61 -25.42
CA PRO A 285 -16.80 -10.21 -24.11
C PRO A 285 -17.13 -9.14 -23.08
N LEU A 286 -18.39 -9.07 -22.67
CA LEU A 286 -18.88 -8.24 -21.57
C LEU A 286 -18.94 -9.10 -20.31
N THR A 287 -18.18 -8.75 -19.29
CA THR A 287 -18.26 -9.36 -17.97
C THR A 287 -19.28 -8.66 -17.10
N SER A 288 -19.99 -9.41 -16.30
CA SER A 288 -20.99 -8.89 -15.35
C SER A 288 -20.98 -9.65 -14.04
N VAL A 289 -21.33 -8.98 -12.97
CA VAL A 289 -21.59 -9.56 -11.65
C VAL A 289 -22.95 -9.07 -11.18
N ASN A 290 -23.79 -9.98 -10.69
CA ASN A 290 -25.10 -9.69 -10.06
C ASN A 290 -26.04 -8.83 -10.92
N LEU A 291 -26.02 -9.03 -12.24
CA LEU A 291 -26.89 -8.34 -13.20
C LEU A 291 -27.55 -9.34 -14.15
N ASP A 292 -28.84 -9.12 -14.45
CA ASP A 292 -29.63 -9.94 -15.38
C ASP A 292 -29.57 -9.41 -16.81
N ALA A 293 -29.47 -8.11 -16.96
CA ALA A 293 -29.51 -7.44 -18.25
C ALA A 293 -28.80 -6.08 -18.20
N ALA A 294 -28.33 -5.64 -19.37
CA ALA A 294 -27.70 -4.35 -19.56
C ALA A 294 -28.35 -3.60 -20.73
N ARG A 295 -28.45 -2.28 -20.60
CA ARG A 295 -28.68 -1.38 -21.72
C ARG A 295 -27.39 -1.23 -22.49
N VAL A 296 -27.39 -1.54 -23.78
CA VAL A 296 -26.22 -1.38 -24.64
C VAL A 296 -26.51 -0.31 -25.67
N ARG A 297 -25.56 0.60 -25.86
CA ARG A 297 -25.61 1.66 -26.88
C ARG A 297 -24.34 1.62 -27.71
N LEU A 298 -24.45 1.82 -29.03
CA LEU A 298 -23.35 1.96 -29.95
C LEU A 298 -23.31 3.38 -30.50
N PHE A 299 -22.13 3.97 -30.46
CA PHE A 299 -21.85 5.27 -31.04
C PHE A 299 -20.77 5.11 -32.11
N ARG A 300 -20.98 5.74 -33.26
CA ARG A 300 -19.99 5.88 -34.32
C ARG A 300 -19.27 7.23 -34.17
N ILE A 301 -17.94 7.21 -34.23
CA ILE A 301 -17.12 8.42 -34.18
C ILE A 301 -16.67 8.78 -35.59
N ASN A 302 -16.90 10.02 -35.99
CA ASN A 302 -16.41 10.53 -37.27
C ASN A 302 -14.87 10.69 -37.22
N ASP A 303 -14.20 10.37 -38.32
CA ASP A 303 -12.75 10.48 -38.49
C ASP A 303 -12.22 11.86 -38.12
N ARG A 304 -12.94 12.94 -38.47
CA ARG A 304 -12.58 14.34 -38.14
C ARG A 304 -12.53 14.63 -36.64
N ASN A 305 -13.26 13.88 -35.84
CA ASN A 305 -13.32 14.03 -34.39
C ASN A 305 -12.34 13.11 -33.64
N LEU A 306 -11.65 12.23 -34.35
CA LEU A 306 -10.74 11.24 -33.76
C LEU A 306 -9.60 11.89 -32.99
N LEU A 307 -8.93 12.86 -33.58
CA LEU A 307 -7.78 13.54 -32.97
C LEU A 307 -8.15 14.20 -31.65
N GLN A 308 -9.34 14.79 -31.55
CA GLN A 308 -9.87 15.33 -30.29
C GLN A 308 -10.04 14.25 -29.22
N GLN A 309 -10.39 13.02 -29.59
CA GLN A 309 -10.53 11.93 -28.63
C GLN A 309 -9.15 11.41 -28.17
N ILE A 310 -8.16 11.39 -29.06
CA ILE A 310 -6.75 11.08 -28.71
C ILE A 310 -6.22 12.13 -27.73
N GLU A 311 -6.35 13.41 -28.04
CA GLU A 311 -5.90 14.52 -27.21
C GLU A 311 -6.51 14.50 -25.79
N ASN A 312 -7.80 14.24 -25.71
CA ASN A 312 -8.51 14.13 -24.44
C ASN A 312 -8.22 12.80 -23.71
N ARG A 313 -7.33 11.96 -24.23
CA ARG A 313 -6.98 10.64 -23.68
C ARG A 313 -8.20 9.74 -23.45
N ARG A 314 -9.22 9.87 -24.28
CA ARG A 314 -10.46 9.09 -24.16
C ARG A 314 -10.37 7.73 -24.82
N ILE A 315 -9.53 7.59 -25.85
CA ILE A 315 -9.35 6.34 -26.58
C ILE A 315 -8.74 5.29 -25.66
N SER A 316 -9.34 4.13 -25.63
CA SER A 316 -8.97 2.98 -24.79
C SER A 316 -9.11 3.20 -23.27
N ASN A 317 -9.76 4.27 -22.84
CA ASN A 317 -10.10 4.50 -21.45
C ASN A 317 -11.60 4.30 -21.20
N LEU A 318 -11.96 3.93 -19.98
CA LEU A 318 -13.35 3.91 -19.53
C LEU A 318 -13.91 5.33 -19.56
N LEU A 319 -15.03 5.52 -20.28
CA LEU A 319 -15.66 6.82 -20.41
C LEU A 319 -16.63 7.07 -19.27
N ALA A 320 -16.48 8.19 -18.58
CA ALA A 320 -17.48 8.66 -17.63
C ALA A 320 -18.79 9.00 -18.33
N GLY A 321 -19.92 9.01 -17.58
CA GLY A 321 -21.23 9.33 -18.15
C GLY A 321 -21.29 10.68 -18.83
N TYR A 322 -20.61 11.66 -18.28
CA TYR A 322 -20.48 12.98 -18.89
C TYR A 322 -19.79 12.91 -20.26
N ASP A 323 -18.66 12.19 -20.35
CA ASP A 323 -17.90 12.06 -21.60
C ASP A 323 -18.71 11.34 -22.68
N LEU A 324 -19.40 10.26 -22.32
CA LEU A 324 -20.26 9.54 -23.25
C LEU A 324 -21.39 10.41 -23.79
N ASN A 325 -22.03 11.20 -22.91
CA ASN A 325 -23.07 12.16 -23.31
C ASN A 325 -22.51 13.29 -24.19
N LEU A 326 -21.29 13.74 -23.91
CA LEU A 326 -20.62 14.75 -24.71
C LEU A 326 -20.29 14.22 -26.11
N ILE A 327 -19.80 12.97 -26.19
CA ILE A 327 -19.54 12.29 -27.46
C ILE A 327 -20.83 12.14 -28.24
N ALA A 328 -21.88 11.62 -27.61
CA ALA A 328 -23.19 11.44 -28.25
C ALA A 328 -23.78 12.73 -28.84
N ARG A 329 -23.51 13.88 -28.21
CA ARG A 329 -24.07 15.18 -28.66
C ARG A 329 -23.21 15.96 -29.64
N ARG A 330 -21.88 15.72 -29.65
CA ARG A 330 -20.94 16.61 -30.36
C ARG A 330 -20.01 15.92 -31.36
N SER A 331 -19.58 14.69 -31.10
CA SER A 331 -18.52 14.05 -31.88
C SER A 331 -18.86 12.65 -32.39
N GLY A 332 -19.97 12.08 -31.96
CA GLY A 332 -20.43 10.77 -32.40
C GLY A 332 -21.90 10.77 -32.78
N GLU A 333 -22.32 9.71 -33.41
CA GLU A 333 -23.69 9.41 -33.76
C GLU A 333 -24.10 8.11 -33.06
N GLN A 334 -25.25 8.10 -32.37
CA GLN A 334 -25.80 6.87 -31.82
C GLN A 334 -26.40 6.05 -32.94
N VAL A 335 -25.80 4.92 -33.26
CA VAL A 335 -26.22 4.06 -34.39
C VAL A 335 -27.06 2.88 -33.94
N TRP A 336 -27.03 2.53 -32.66
CA TRP A 336 -27.86 1.46 -32.11
C TRP A 336 -28.08 1.64 -30.61
N GLU A 337 -29.25 1.18 -30.13
CA GLU A 337 -29.55 1.03 -28.70
C GLU A 337 -30.51 -0.16 -28.50
N GLY A 338 -30.28 -0.91 -27.42
CA GLY A 338 -31.13 -2.03 -27.05
C GLY A 338 -30.79 -2.61 -25.68
N THR A 339 -31.56 -3.61 -25.31
CA THR A 339 -31.35 -4.38 -24.08
C THR A 339 -30.69 -5.70 -24.41
N LEU A 340 -29.54 -5.98 -23.76
CA LEU A 340 -28.85 -7.25 -23.81
C LEU A 340 -29.18 -8.05 -22.56
N LYS A 341 -29.77 -9.25 -22.75
CA LYS A 341 -29.90 -10.22 -21.67
C LYS A 341 -28.53 -10.85 -21.40
N LEU A 342 -28.09 -10.83 -20.16
CA LEU A 342 -26.80 -11.40 -19.77
C LEU A 342 -26.90 -12.93 -19.67
N ALA A 343 -25.80 -13.64 -19.91
CA ALA A 343 -25.79 -15.10 -20.11
C ALA A 343 -26.20 -15.92 -18.87
N GLY A 344 -26.21 -15.31 -17.70
CA GLY A 344 -26.67 -15.92 -16.46
C GLY A 344 -26.57 -14.93 -15.30
N ASN A 345 -27.17 -15.31 -14.17
CA ASN A 345 -27.10 -14.54 -12.93
C ASN A 345 -26.86 -15.50 -11.76
N THR A 346 -25.66 -16.07 -11.70
CA THR A 346 -25.22 -16.77 -10.49
C THR A 346 -24.67 -15.74 -9.52
N LEU A 347 -25.28 -15.64 -8.35
CA LEU A 347 -24.95 -14.62 -7.36
C LEU A 347 -23.46 -14.64 -7.04
N ASN A 348 -22.84 -13.45 -7.04
CA ASN A 348 -21.44 -13.21 -6.70
C ASN A 348 -20.40 -13.81 -7.67
N GLN A 349 -20.83 -14.34 -8.80
CA GLN A 349 -19.93 -14.85 -9.83
C GLN A 349 -19.80 -13.88 -11.00
N GLU A 350 -18.60 -13.75 -11.53
CA GLU A 350 -18.35 -13.05 -12.77
C GLU A 350 -18.77 -13.92 -13.96
N ILE A 351 -19.68 -13.41 -14.78
CA ILE A 351 -20.19 -14.10 -15.96
C ILE A 351 -19.83 -13.29 -17.21
N THR A 352 -19.39 -13.98 -18.25
CA THR A 352 -19.07 -13.35 -19.54
C THR A 352 -20.20 -13.57 -20.52
N THR A 353 -20.73 -12.48 -21.08
CA THR A 353 -21.75 -12.48 -22.14
C THR A 353 -21.13 -11.93 -23.42
N ALA A 354 -21.38 -12.60 -24.53
CA ALA A 354 -20.98 -12.12 -25.84
C ALA A 354 -21.93 -11.03 -26.33
N VAL A 355 -21.42 -9.82 -26.55
CA VAL A 355 -22.14 -8.72 -27.18
C VAL A 355 -22.05 -8.88 -28.70
N PRO A 356 -23.17 -9.18 -29.42
CA PRO A 356 -23.14 -9.49 -30.83
C PRO A 356 -23.11 -8.22 -31.70
N VAL A 357 -21.94 -7.57 -31.75
CA VAL A 357 -21.77 -6.28 -32.45
C VAL A 357 -22.15 -6.37 -33.93
N SER A 358 -21.86 -7.50 -34.59
CA SER A 358 -22.21 -7.72 -35.98
C SER A 358 -23.71 -7.74 -36.25
N GLU A 359 -24.52 -8.20 -35.28
CA GLU A 359 -25.96 -8.20 -35.39
C GLU A 359 -26.56 -6.82 -35.09
N MET A 360 -25.89 -6.07 -34.20
CA MET A 360 -26.27 -4.70 -33.83
C MET A 360 -26.00 -3.72 -34.98
N LEU A 361 -24.93 -3.94 -35.72
CA LEU A 361 -24.54 -3.18 -36.91
C LEU A 361 -24.92 -3.97 -38.16
N ARG A 362 -26.17 -3.87 -38.63
CA ARG A 362 -26.68 -4.60 -39.80
C ARG A 362 -25.87 -4.40 -41.09
N ASP A 363 -25.25 -3.22 -41.22
CA ASP A 363 -24.30 -2.88 -42.29
C ASP A 363 -23.14 -2.09 -41.66
N PRO A 364 -22.10 -2.80 -41.11
CA PRO A 364 -21.02 -2.16 -40.39
C PRO A 364 -20.19 -1.30 -41.35
N GLN A 365 -20.47 -0.01 -41.37
CA GLN A 365 -19.62 0.94 -42.06
C GLN A 365 -18.24 0.96 -41.38
N PRO A 366 -17.15 0.99 -42.16
CA PRO A 366 -15.83 1.15 -41.57
C PRO A 366 -15.76 2.38 -40.67
N GLY A 367 -15.06 2.23 -39.56
CA GLY A 367 -14.95 3.35 -38.66
C GLY A 367 -14.67 2.98 -37.22
N ILE A 368 -14.68 3.98 -36.40
CA ILE A 368 -14.44 3.89 -34.97
C ILE A 368 -15.77 3.95 -34.25
N TYR A 369 -15.96 3.01 -33.36
CA TYR A 369 -17.18 2.88 -32.57
C TYR A 369 -16.86 2.83 -31.07
N ILE A 370 -17.86 3.19 -30.28
CA ILE A 370 -17.86 3.01 -28.84
C ILE A 370 -19.09 2.16 -28.50
N VAL A 371 -18.84 1.04 -27.84
CA VAL A 371 -19.91 0.27 -27.18
C VAL A 371 -19.96 0.71 -25.73
N ALA A 372 -21.14 1.08 -25.26
CA ALA A 372 -21.40 1.41 -23.87
C ALA A 372 -22.47 0.47 -23.32
N ALA A 373 -22.19 -0.17 -22.18
CA ALA A 373 -23.15 -1.02 -21.46
C ALA A 373 -23.39 -0.42 -20.07
N GLU A 374 -24.67 -0.32 -19.68
CA GLU A 374 -25.11 0.23 -18.39
C GLU A 374 -26.15 -0.72 -17.77
N PRO A 375 -26.20 -0.89 -16.43
CA PRO A 375 -27.27 -1.62 -15.77
C PRO A 375 -28.65 -1.03 -16.12
N LEU A 376 -29.65 -1.89 -16.26
CA LEU A 376 -31.04 -1.41 -16.48
C LEU A 376 -31.64 -0.79 -15.22
N LYS A 377 -31.31 -1.34 -14.06
CA LYS A 377 -31.74 -0.82 -12.77
C LYS A 377 -30.71 0.17 -12.26
N GLU A 378 -31.17 1.30 -11.76
CA GLU A 378 -30.30 2.23 -11.04
C GLU A 378 -29.98 1.64 -9.66
N ASP A 379 -28.72 1.75 -9.25
CA ASP A 379 -28.33 1.45 -7.88
C ASP A 379 -29.01 2.45 -6.94
N PRO A 380 -29.61 2.01 -5.82
CA PRO A 380 -30.19 2.90 -4.82
C PRO A 380 -29.20 3.96 -4.29
N GLU A 381 -27.91 3.66 -4.29
CA GLU A 381 -26.84 4.59 -3.91
C GLU A 381 -26.47 5.60 -5.03
N GLY A 382 -27.13 5.54 -6.18
CA GLY A 382 -26.92 6.43 -7.32
C GLY A 382 -25.63 6.16 -8.10
N TYR A 383 -24.91 5.09 -7.78
CA TYR A 383 -23.72 4.67 -8.52
C TYR A 383 -24.15 3.99 -9.82
N LYS A 384 -23.79 4.59 -10.95
CA LYS A 384 -24.01 3.98 -12.27
C LYS A 384 -22.71 3.32 -12.72
N ASP A 385 -22.56 2.03 -12.41
CA ASP A 385 -21.51 1.25 -13.03
C ASP A 385 -21.76 1.17 -14.54
N ARG A 386 -20.71 1.32 -15.32
CA ARG A 386 -20.82 1.20 -16.78
C ARG A 386 -19.54 0.62 -17.34
N ALA A 387 -19.70 -0.05 -18.46
CA ALA A 387 -18.58 -0.51 -19.26
C ALA A 387 -18.58 0.23 -20.60
N THR A 388 -17.41 0.67 -21.04
CA THR A 388 -17.23 1.23 -22.39
C THR A 388 -16.07 0.56 -23.08
N GLN A 389 -16.22 0.31 -24.39
CA GLN A 389 -15.19 -0.31 -25.20
C GLN A 389 -15.08 0.41 -26.54
N TRP A 390 -13.87 0.83 -26.86
CA TRP A 390 -13.54 1.33 -28.18
C TRP A 390 -13.31 0.17 -29.13
N LEU A 391 -13.86 0.26 -30.32
CA LEU A 391 -13.63 -0.72 -31.37
C LEU A 391 -13.47 -0.04 -32.73
N VAL A 392 -12.67 -0.64 -33.57
CA VAL A 392 -12.46 -0.20 -34.95
C VAL A 392 -12.98 -1.29 -35.87
N VAL A 393 -13.90 -0.94 -36.77
CA VAL A 393 -14.36 -1.82 -37.84
C VAL A 393 -13.60 -1.48 -39.09
N SER A 394 -12.63 -2.32 -39.47
CA SER A 394 -11.75 -2.10 -40.62
C SER A 394 -11.10 -3.40 -41.05
N ASP A 395 -10.76 -3.50 -42.33
CA ASP A 395 -9.87 -4.55 -42.84
C ASP A 395 -8.39 -4.12 -42.83
N PHE A 396 -8.09 -2.87 -42.51
CA PHE A 396 -6.74 -2.37 -42.48
C PHE A 396 -6.01 -2.74 -41.17
N GLY A 397 -5.07 -3.66 -41.25
CA GLY A 397 -4.08 -3.91 -40.20
C GLY A 397 -2.90 -2.96 -40.38
N LEU A 398 -2.69 -2.06 -39.45
CA LEU A 398 -1.58 -1.09 -39.47
C LEU A 398 -0.47 -1.56 -38.54
N PHE A 399 0.75 -1.57 -39.06
CA PHE A 399 1.95 -1.83 -38.28
C PHE A 399 2.99 -0.74 -38.58
N THR A 400 3.63 -0.21 -37.54
CA THR A 400 4.65 0.83 -37.67
C THR A 400 5.91 0.49 -36.93
N MET A 401 7.04 0.91 -37.52
CA MET A 401 8.35 0.93 -36.87
C MET A 401 8.95 2.32 -36.99
N ARG A 402 9.44 2.88 -35.90
CA ARG A 402 10.11 4.18 -35.88
C ARG A 402 11.62 3.95 -35.76
N GLY A 403 12.36 4.39 -36.79
CA GLY A 403 13.81 4.38 -36.84
C GLY A 403 14.41 5.78 -36.96
N ASN A 404 15.74 5.85 -37.00
CA ASN A 404 16.46 7.11 -37.27
C ASN A 404 16.21 7.63 -38.67
N ASP A 405 15.82 6.78 -39.58
CA ASP A 405 15.53 7.05 -40.99
C ASP A 405 14.05 7.34 -41.27
N GLY A 406 13.18 7.34 -40.23
CA GLY A 406 11.79 7.73 -40.33
C GLY A 406 10.78 6.79 -39.69
N LEU A 407 9.52 6.94 -40.09
CA LEU A 407 8.41 6.07 -39.70
C LEU A 407 8.08 5.12 -40.85
N HIS A 408 8.35 3.85 -40.66
CA HIS A 408 8.01 2.78 -41.56
C HIS A 408 6.60 2.29 -41.27
N VAL A 409 5.76 2.24 -42.28
CA VAL A 409 4.37 1.82 -42.15
C VAL A 409 4.08 0.66 -43.08
N PHE A 410 3.43 -0.36 -42.54
CA PHE A 410 2.95 -1.50 -43.31
C PHE A 410 1.46 -1.63 -43.16
N VAL A 411 0.75 -1.80 -44.27
CA VAL A 411 -0.71 -2.00 -44.29
C VAL A 411 -1.02 -3.36 -44.89
N ARG A 412 -1.77 -4.16 -44.15
CA ARG A 412 -2.21 -5.48 -44.58
C ARG A 412 -3.71 -5.66 -44.35
N SER A 413 -4.35 -6.46 -45.16
CA SER A 413 -5.71 -6.91 -44.89
C SER A 413 -5.75 -7.83 -43.66
N LEU A 414 -6.59 -7.51 -42.70
CA LEU A 414 -6.82 -8.36 -41.52
C LEU A 414 -7.52 -9.67 -41.88
N ALA A 415 -8.35 -9.68 -42.94
CA ALA A 415 -9.04 -10.87 -43.41
C ALA A 415 -8.12 -11.85 -44.14
N THR A 416 -7.17 -11.35 -44.93
CA THR A 416 -6.35 -12.21 -45.83
C THR A 416 -4.87 -12.21 -45.50
N ALA A 417 -4.41 -11.36 -44.60
CA ALA A 417 -3.02 -11.09 -44.28
C ALA A 417 -2.17 -10.57 -45.46
N LYS A 418 -2.77 -10.31 -46.64
CA LYS A 418 -2.07 -9.81 -47.83
C LYS A 418 -1.73 -8.34 -47.70
N PRO A 419 -0.62 -7.87 -48.27
CA PRO A 419 -0.32 -6.45 -48.33
C PRO A 419 -1.36 -5.69 -49.15
N LEU A 420 -1.66 -4.45 -48.73
CA LEU A 420 -2.63 -3.58 -49.39
C LEU A 420 -1.92 -2.41 -50.04
N ALA A 421 -1.92 -2.39 -51.37
CA ALA A 421 -1.42 -1.28 -52.18
C ALA A 421 -2.48 -0.20 -52.35
N GLY A 422 -2.04 1.04 -52.57
CA GLY A 422 -2.92 2.16 -52.86
C GLY A 422 -3.69 2.73 -51.66
N VAL A 423 -3.26 2.40 -50.45
CA VAL A 423 -3.85 2.98 -49.21
C VAL A 423 -3.20 4.35 -48.95
N ASP A 424 -4.04 5.36 -48.81
CA ASP A 424 -3.63 6.75 -48.52
C ASP A 424 -3.38 6.89 -47.01
N LEU A 425 -2.13 7.15 -46.63
CA LEU A 425 -1.70 7.33 -45.26
C LEU A 425 -1.44 8.79 -44.98
N ARG A 426 -1.97 9.29 -43.86
CA ARG A 426 -1.82 10.68 -43.42
C ARG A 426 -1.33 10.73 -41.99
N LEU A 427 -0.24 11.49 -41.80
CA LEU A 427 0.35 11.73 -40.49
C LEU A 427 -0.16 13.07 -39.95
N TYR A 428 -0.75 13.05 -38.76
CA TYR A 428 -1.34 14.25 -38.14
C TYR A 428 -0.58 14.66 -36.90
N ALA A 429 -0.44 15.98 -36.76
CA ALA A 429 0.07 16.63 -35.56
C ALA A 429 -1.02 16.81 -34.50
N ARG A 430 -0.61 17.08 -33.28
CA ARG A 430 -1.46 17.37 -32.12
C ARG A 430 -2.46 18.52 -32.38
N ASN A 431 -2.06 19.53 -33.11
CA ASN A 431 -2.93 20.65 -33.48
C ASN A 431 -3.83 20.37 -34.70
N ASN A 432 -4.03 19.09 -35.08
CA ASN A 432 -4.81 18.65 -36.23
C ASN A 432 -4.23 19.03 -37.59
N GLY A 433 -3.00 19.51 -37.67
CA GLY A 433 -2.29 19.80 -38.93
C GLY A 433 -1.80 18.49 -39.57
N GLU A 434 -1.99 18.34 -40.91
CA GLU A 434 -1.40 17.27 -41.68
C GLU A 434 0.10 17.53 -41.83
N LEU A 435 0.94 16.62 -41.26
CA LEU A 435 2.40 16.70 -41.34
C LEU A 435 2.93 16.12 -42.65
N GLY A 436 2.25 15.14 -43.20
CA GLY A 436 2.61 14.47 -44.43
C GLY A 436 1.59 13.43 -44.84
N LYS A 437 1.63 13.11 -46.13
CA LYS A 437 0.82 12.06 -46.74
C LYS A 437 1.66 11.19 -47.66
N ALA A 438 1.31 9.91 -47.78
CA ALA A 438 1.95 9.00 -48.69
C ALA A 438 1.01 7.81 -48.99
N THR A 439 1.22 7.12 -50.09
CA THR A 439 0.39 6.01 -50.54
C THR A 439 1.21 4.73 -50.56
N THR A 440 0.66 3.63 -50.05
CA THR A 440 1.35 2.35 -49.98
C THR A 440 1.65 1.76 -51.34
N ASP A 441 2.86 1.15 -51.46
CA ASP A 441 3.31 0.40 -52.62
C ASP A 441 2.64 -1.00 -52.71
N GLN A 442 3.09 -1.82 -53.67
CA GLN A 442 2.57 -3.17 -53.88
C GLN A 442 2.85 -4.13 -52.71
N GLN A 443 3.82 -3.80 -51.86
CA GLN A 443 4.18 -4.54 -50.66
C GLN A 443 3.37 -4.03 -49.44
N GLY A 444 2.46 -3.06 -49.64
CA GLY A 444 1.70 -2.41 -48.58
C GLY A 444 2.58 -1.52 -47.70
N TYR A 445 3.70 -1.07 -48.21
CA TYR A 445 4.72 -0.35 -47.46
C TYR A 445 4.80 1.13 -47.87
N VAL A 446 5.11 1.98 -46.89
CA VAL A 446 5.51 3.36 -47.10
C VAL A 446 6.40 3.84 -45.94
N ARG A 447 7.24 4.84 -46.23
CA ARG A 447 8.06 5.50 -45.22
C ARG A 447 7.80 7.00 -45.19
N PHE A 448 7.61 7.53 -44.00
CA PHE A 448 7.61 8.99 -43.74
C PHE A 448 9.01 9.42 -43.29
N ASP A 449 9.46 10.55 -43.81
CA ASP A 449 10.78 11.10 -43.51
C ASP A 449 10.94 11.45 -42.01
N PRO A 450 12.15 11.27 -41.43
CA PRO A 450 12.39 11.49 -40.02
C PRO A 450 12.16 12.96 -39.59
N GLY A 451 12.27 13.91 -40.51
CA GLY A 451 11.98 15.32 -40.26
C GLY A 451 10.54 15.58 -39.81
N LEU A 452 9.57 14.78 -40.30
CA LEU A 452 8.16 14.89 -39.96
C LEU A 452 7.86 14.43 -38.53
N LEU A 453 8.81 13.70 -37.93
CA LEU A 453 8.65 13.11 -36.59
C LEU A 453 9.32 13.92 -35.48
N ARG A 454 9.92 15.06 -35.80
CA ARG A 454 10.69 15.90 -34.87
C ARG A 454 9.89 17.08 -34.28
N GLY A 455 8.63 17.22 -34.65
CA GLY A 455 7.75 18.25 -34.10
C GLY A 455 7.52 18.07 -32.60
N ASP A 456 7.40 19.20 -31.90
CA ASP A 456 7.06 19.28 -30.49
C ASP A 456 5.79 20.12 -30.27
N GLY A 457 5.22 20.06 -29.06
CA GLY A 457 4.00 20.78 -28.71
C GLY A 457 2.86 20.49 -29.69
N GLY A 458 2.28 21.53 -30.26
CA GLY A 458 1.20 21.43 -31.25
C GLY A 458 1.58 20.73 -32.57
N ARG A 459 2.87 20.65 -32.88
CA ARG A 459 3.38 19.98 -34.09
C ARG A 459 3.86 18.56 -33.84
N GLU A 460 3.74 18.04 -32.63
CA GLU A 460 4.07 16.66 -32.29
C GLU A 460 3.19 15.70 -33.09
N PRO A 461 3.77 14.68 -33.79
CA PRO A 461 2.99 13.69 -34.51
C PRO A 461 2.26 12.77 -33.52
N VAL A 462 0.93 12.72 -33.59
CA VAL A 462 0.09 11.99 -32.63
C VAL A 462 -0.76 10.90 -33.24
N ALA A 463 -1.06 10.97 -34.54
CA ALA A 463 -1.88 9.97 -35.20
C ALA A 463 -1.44 9.70 -36.64
N LEU A 464 -1.49 8.43 -37.02
CA LEU A 464 -1.41 7.97 -38.41
C LEU A 464 -2.79 7.46 -38.82
N MET A 465 -3.36 8.02 -39.87
CA MET A 465 -4.65 7.58 -40.40
C MET A 465 -4.45 6.96 -41.80
N ALA A 466 -5.17 5.86 -42.06
CA ALA A 466 -5.17 5.14 -43.31
C ALA A 466 -6.55 5.19 -43.95
N PHE A 467 -6.62 5.55 -45.21
CA PHE A 467 -7.85 5.66 -46.02
C PHE A 467 -7.72 4.89 -47.34
N GLY A 468 -8.78 4.29 -47.77
CA GLY A 468 -8.83 3.64 -49.09
C GLY A 468 -9.90 2.59 -49.20
N GLN A 469 -10.37 2.31 -50.44
CA GLN A 469 -11.34 1.24 -50.71
C GLN A 469 -12.62 1.31 -49.87
N GLY A 470 -13.05 2.52 -49.48
CA GLY A 470 -14.21 2.70 -48.60
C GLY A 470 -13.96 2.28 -47.14
N ASP A 471 -12.71 2.17 -46.75
CA ASP A 471 -12.27 1.78 -45.41
C ASP A 471 -11.36 2.83 -44.78
N TYR A 472 -11.28 2.86 -43.44
CA TYR A 472 -10.27 3.63 -42.74
C TYR A 472 -9.92 3.01 -41.39
N ASN A 473 -8.68 3.22 -40.99
CA ASN A 473 -8.18 2.86 -39.67
C ASN A 473 -7.17 3.92 -39.21
N PHE A 474 -6.78 3.84 -37.95
CA PHE A 474 -5.78 4.76 -37.39
C PHE A 474 -4.85 4.05 -36.42
N LEU A 475 -3.71 4.68 -36.18
CA LEU A 475 -2.77 4.30 -35.12
C LEU A 475 -2.49 5.52 -34.25
N ASP A 476 -2.65 5.36 -32.95
CA ASP A 476 -2.30 6.36 -31.93
C ASP A 476 -0.78 6.29 -31.68
N LEU A 477 -0.05 7.31 -32.16
CA LEU A 477 1.40 7.38 -32.04
C LEU A 477 1.88 7.91 -30.68
N THR A 478 0.96 8.35 -29.81
CA THR A 478 1.29 8.80 -28.45
C THR A 478 1.53 7.62 -27.50
N LYS A 479 1.14 6.42 -27.92
CA LYS A 479 1.35 5.18 -27.17
C LYS A 479 2.64 4.50 -27.62
N PRO A 480 3.30 3.71 -26.74
CA PRO A 480 4.49 2.96 -27.12
C PRO A 480 4.16 2.01 -28.29
N ALA A 481 5.11 1.87 -29.22
CA ALA A 481 4.96 1.08 -30.45
C ALA A 481 4.71 -0.43 -30.20
N PHE A 482 4.97 -0.91 -28.98
CA PHE A 482 4.75 -2.28 -28.55
C PHE A 482 3.98 -2.26 -27.25
N ASP A 483 2.68 -2.48 -27.31
CA ASP A 483 1.83 -2.61 -26.13
C ASP A 483 1.64 -4.10 -25.78
N LEU A 484 2.41 -4.55 -24.81
CA LEU A 484 2.26 -5.86 -24.17
C LEU A 484 1.74 -5.70 -22.74
N SER A 485 0.97 -4.64 -22.47
CA SER A 485 0.43 -4.35 -21.14
C SER A 485 -0.45 -5.47 -20.60
N ASP A 486 -1.15 -6.19 -21.46
CA ASP A 486 -1.91 -7.41 -21.15
C ASP A 486 -1.02 -8.56 -20.63
N ARG A 487 0.29 -8.49 -20.90
CA ARG A 487 1.32 -9.43 -20.43
C ARG A 487 2.24 -8.83 -19.36
N GLY A 488 1.86 -7.70 -18.79
CA GLY A 488 2.63 -7.00 -17.75
C GLY A 488 3.87 -6.25 -18.27
N VAL A 489 3.98 -6.03 -19.59
CA VAL A 489 5.08 -5.30 -20.23
C VAL A 489 4.52 -4.01 -20.84
N GLY A 490 4.66 -2.89 -20.14
CA GLY A 490 4.10 -1.60 -20.53
C GLY A 490 4.81 -0.87 -21.68
N GLY A 491 5.76 -1.51 -22.34
CA GLY A 491 6.54 -0.87 -23.40
C GLY A 491 7.41 0.29 -22.90
N ARG A 492 8.29 0.78 -23.77
CA ARG A 492 9.18 1.90 -23.51
C ARG A 492 8.95 2.99 -24.55
N ALA A 493 8.99 4.26 -24.13
CA ALA A 493 9.02 5.37 -25.07
C ALA A 493 10.19 5.22 -26.07
N ALA A 494 9.99 5.70 -27.31
CA ALA A 494 11.06 5.69 -28.30
C ALA A 494 12.31 6.39 -27.74
N PRO A 495 13.50 5.79 -27.89
CA PRO A 495 14.73 6.38 -27.36
C PRO A 495 15.02 7.73 -28.00
N GLY A 496 15.64 8.65 -27.25
CA GLY A 496 16.16 9.90 -27.76
C GLY A 496 17.39 9.71 -28.64
N ALA A 497 18.11 10.82 -28.93
CA ALA A 497 19.35 10.77 -29.71
C ALA A 497 20.46 9.93 -29.05
N VAL A 498 20.40 9.78 -27.73
CA VAL A 498 21.28 8.92 -26.94
C VAL A 498 20.38 8.04 -26.06
N ASP A 499 20.64 6.76 -26.08
CA ASP A 499 19.99 5.77 -25.24
C ASP A 499 21.07 4.95 -24.54
N ALA A 500 21.00 4.89 -23.22
CA ALA A 500 22.01 4.23 -22.42
C ALA A 500 21.37 3.30 -21.38
N PHE A 501 21.91 2.10 -21.30
CA PHE A 501 21.65 1.16 -20.20
C PHE A 501 22.86 1.14 -19.29
N LEU A 502 22.68 1.59 -18.06
CA LEU A 502 23.73 1.60 -17.07
C LEU A 502 23.49 0.47 -16.06
N TYR A 503 24.45 -0.41 -15.91
CA TYR A 503 24.42 -1.38 -14.82
C TYR A 503 25.79 -1.44 -14.14
N THR A 504 25.76 -1.63 -12.85
CA THR A 504 26.96 -1.67 -12.02
C THR A 504 27.34 -3.11 -11.70
N GLU A 505 28.62 -3.37 -11.45
CA GLU A 505 29.11 -4.71 -11.07
C GLU A 505 28.56 -5.20 -9.73
N ARG A 506 28.06 -4.30 -8.88
CA ARG A 506 27.47 -4.55 -7.56
C ARG A 506 26.24 -3.68 -7.34
N GLY A 507 25.27 -4.20 -6.59
CA GLY A 507 24.06 -3.45 -6.25
C GLY A 507 24.22 -2.39 -5.16
N VAL A 508 25.33 -2.41 -4.41
CA VAL A 508 25.58 -1.50 -3.28
C VAL A 508 27.05 -1.12 -3.23
N TYR A 509 27.34 0.17 -3.05
CA TYR A 509 28.69 0.75 -2.86
C TYR A 509 28.76 1.54 -1.57
N ARG A 510 29.90 1.57 -0.93
CA ARG A 510 30.15 2.46 0.20
C ARG A 510 30.45 3.88 -0.31
N PRO A 511 30.15 4.93 0.47
CA PRO A 511 30.53 6.29 0.12
C PRO A 511 32.04 6.38 -0.16
N GLY A 512 32.41 6.95 -1.32
CA GLY A 512 33.81 7.08 -1.76
C GLY A 512 34.41 5.86 -2.47
N GLU A 513 33.67 4.76 -2.63
CA GLU A 513 34.12 3.59 -3.38
C GLU A 513 33.95 3.83 -4.90
N ILE A 514 34.98 3.49 -5.68
CA ILE A 514 34.93 3.59 -7.13
C ILE A 514 34.28 2.33 -7.68
N GLY A 515 33.10 2.49 -8.31
CA GLY A 515 32.43 1.41 -9.05
C GLY A 515 32.83 1.38 -10.52
N ARG A 516 32.68 0.21 -11.13
CA ARG A 516 32.73 0.07 -12.60
C ARG A 516 31.31 0.02 -13.13
N ALA A 517 31.02 0.84 -14.13
CA ALA A 517 29.77 0.79 -14.85
C ALA A 517 30.03 0.31 -16.27
N HIS A 518 29.12 -0.54 -16.77
CA HIS A 518 29.08 -0.93 -18.19
C HIS A 518 27.96 -0.12 -18.85
N VAL A 519 28.25 0.47 -20.00
CA VAL A 519 27.36 1.30 -20.80
C VAL A 519 26.99 0.57 -22.07
#